data_92d57998903b3ae849c01e16c745bbdc
#
_entry.id   92d57998903b3ae849c01e16c745bbdc
#
_cell.length_a   1.000
_cell.length_b   1.000
_cell.length_c   1.000
_cell.angle_alpha   90.00
_cell.angle_beta   90.00
_cell.angle_gamma   90.00
#
_symmetry.space_group_name_H-M   'P 1'
#
loop_
_entity.id
_entity.type
_entity.pdbx_description
1 polymer ?
#
loop_
_entity_poly.entity_id
_entity_poly.type
_entity_poly.pdbx_seq_one_letter_code
_entity_poly.pdbx_strand_id
1 'polypeptide(L)'
;MDASDVGADLKEVLIPASRLQERVAELAAEIDADYAGCDLLLVGVLKGAVMIMADLARAMRLPVEMDWMAVSSYGSGTKSSGVVRILKDLDTDISGRHVLIVEDIVDSGLTLSWLVGNLRSRQPASLRLGVLLRKPGAARMDVDVAYTGFDIANEFVVGYGLDYAERYRNLPFIGTLAPHVYGGDQAPALGGPQAEPPHQAGAGPEGPERPGERAGEQPGNTLSDGER
;
A
#
# COMPACT_ATOMS: atom_id res chain seq x y z
N MET A 1 -7.85 -16.61 -11.08
CA MET A 1 -9.12 -16.27 -10.40
C MET A 1 -9.90 -15.36 -11.32
N ASP A 2 -11.15 -15.65 -11.59
CA ASP A 2 -12.01 -14.83 -12.43
C ASP A 2 -13.29 -14.40 -11.67
N ALA A 3 -14.20 -13.70 -12.35
CA ALA A 3 -15.42 -13.20 -11.70
C ALA A 3 -16.33 -14.33 -11.18
N SER A 4 -16.32 -15.50 -11.82
CA SER A 4 -17.11 -16.67 -11.39
C SER A 4 -16.56 -17.29 -10.10
N ASP A 5 -15.26 -17.19 -9.86
CA ASP A 5 -14.63 -17.67 -8.62
C ASP A 5 -15.01 -16.83 -7.39
N VAL A 6 -15.34 -15.54 -7.58
CA VAL A 6 -15.82 -14.66 -6.52
C VAL A 6 -17.30 -14.92 -6.20
N GLY A 7 -18.06 -15.35 -7.20
CA GLY A 7 -19.46 -15.78 -7.06
C GLY A 7 -20.37 -14.61 -6.62
N ALA A 8 -21.25 -14.90 -5.63
CA ALA A 8 -22.27 -13.96 -5.17
C ALA A 8 -21.71 -12.73 -4.43
N ASP A 9 -20.44 -12.75 -4.02
CA ASP A 9 -19.79 -11.62 -3.34
C ASP A 9 -19.47 -10.48 -4.30
N LEU A 10 -19.35 -10.76 -5.61
CA LEU A 10 -19.13 -9.76 -6.64
C LEU A 10 -20.47 -9.21 -7.14
N LYS A 11 -20.67 -7.91 -7.02
CA LYS A 11 -21.84 -7.23 -7.62
C LYS A 11 -21.65 -7.09 -9.13
N GLU A 12 -20.49 -6.57 -9.55
CA GLU A 12 -20.16 -6.36 -10.96
C GLU A 12 -18.66 -6.17 -11.17
N VAL A 13 -18.20 -6.44 -12.39
CA VAL A 13 -16.86 -6.07 -12.86
C VAL A 13 -16.92 -4.63 -13.40
N LEU A 14 -16.29 -3.70 -12.70
CA LEU A 14 -16.27 -2.28 -13.08
C LEU A 14 -15.26 -2.01 -14.20
N ILE A 15 -14.05 -2.59 -14.09
CA ILE A 15 -12.97 -2.45 -15.07
C ILE A 15 -12.38 -3.83 -15.34
N PRO A 16 -12.59 -4.38 -16.56
CA PRO A 16 -12.04 -5.70 -16.91
C PRO A 16 -10.51 -5.68 -17.01
N ALA A 17 -9.89 -6.85 -16.83
CA ALA A 17 -8.44 -7.03 -16.88
C ALA A 17 -7.80 -6.52 -18.19
N SER A 18 -8.45 -6.76 -19.34
CA SER A 18 -7.96 -6.28 -20.64
C SER A 18 -7.88 -4.75 -20.68
N ARG A 19 -8.90 -4.08 -20.13
CA ARG A 19 -8.93 -2.60 -20.12
C ARG A 19 -7.90 -2.01 -19.16
N LEU A 20 -7.63 -2.70 -18.01
CA LEU A 20 -6.53 -2.34 -17.12
C LEU A 20 -5.19 -2.41 -17.83
N GLN A 21 -4.92 -3.53 -18.52
CA GLN A 21 -3.67 -3.74 -19.26
C GLN A 21 -3.45 -2.69 -20.35
N GLU A 22 -4.50 -2.39 -21.13
CA GLU A 22 -4.45 -1.34 -22.15
C GLU A 22 -4.10 0.02 -21.52
N ARG A 23 -4.80 0.41 -20.44
CA ARG A 23 -4.56 1.71 -19.80
C ARG A 23 -3.18 1.80 -19.15
N VAL A 24 -2.69 0.73 -18.56
CA VAL A 24 -1.32 0.67 -18.01
C VAL A 24 -0.28 0.88 -19.11
N ALA A 25 -0.48 0.27 -20.28
CA ALA A 25 0.42 0.47 -21.42
C ALA A 25 0.37 1.92 -21.96
N GLU A 26 -0.82 2.55 -22.00
CA GLU A 26 -0.96 3.97 -22.34
C GLU A 26 -0.22 4.87 -21.35
N LEU A 27 -0.43 4.64 -20.03
CA LEU A 27 0.27 5.39 -18.96
C LEU A 27 1.78 5.22 -19.04
N ALA A 28 2.26 3.99 -19.28
CA ALA A 28 3.70 3.74 -19.47
C ALA A 28 4.27 4.56 -20.62
N ALA A 29 3.58 4.64 -21.75
CA ALA A 29 4.01 5.42 -22.90
C ALA A 29 4.02 6.94 -22.62
N GLU A 30 3.01 7.44 -21.89
CA GLU A 30 2.95 8.85 -21.45
C GLU A 30 4.15 9.18 -20.54
N ILE A 31 4.44 8.32 -19.55
CA ILE A 31 5.55 8.49 -18.60
C ILE A 31 6.90 8.37 -19.30
N ASP A 32 7.07 7.39 -20.20
CA ASP A 32 8.29 7.24 -21.00
C ASP A 32 8.61 8.49 -21.83
N ALA A 33 7.59 9.14 -22.40
CA ALA A 33 7.76 10.38 -23.15
C ALA A 33 8.18 11.56 -22.26
N ASP A 34 7.52 11.71 -21.09
CA ASP A 34 7.75 12.82 -20.16
C ASP A 34 9.12 12.73 -19.47
N TYR A 35 9.61 11.52 -19.23
CA TYR A 35 10.87 11.27 -18.52
C TYR A 35 12.00 10.80 -19.44
N ALA A 36 11.88 10.99 -20.75
CA ALA A 36 12.92 10.61 -21.69
C ALA A 36 14.28 11.24 -21.32
N GLY A 37 15.29 10.39 -21.08
CA GLY A 37 16.64 10.81 -20.69
C GLY A 37 16.79 11.18 -19.21
N CYS A 38 15.77 11.00 -18.39
CA CYS A 38 15.82 11.19 -16.95
C CYS A 38 16.10 9.86 -16.22
N ASP A 39 16.74 9.95 -15.05
CA ASP A 39 16.83 8.86 -14.09
C ASP A 39 15.58 8.87 -13.20
N LEU A 40 14.64 7.97 -13.48
CA LEU A 40 13.34 7.92 -12.83
C LEU A 40 13.29 6.86 -11.74
N LEU A 41 12.89 7.28 -10.54
CA LEU A 41 12.53 6.41 -9.43
C LEU A 41 11.00 6.30 -9.32
N LEU A 42 10.48 5.10 -9.42
CA LEU A 42 9.09 4.79 -9.10
C LEU A 42 8.97 4.48 -7.61
N VAL A 43 8.05 5.14 -6.92
CA VAL A 43 7.77 4.91 -5.51
C VAL A 43 6.35 4.38 -5.35
N GLY A 44 6.22 3.09 -5.04
CA GLY A 44 4.94 2.45 -4.79
C GLY A 44 4.51 2.54 -3.34
N VAL A 45 3.21 2.76 -3.07
CA VAL A 45 2.68 2.75 -1.71
C VAL A 45 2.03 1.39 -1.42
N LEU A 46 2.60 0.69 -0.45
CA LEU A 46 2.15 -0.65 -0.04
C LEU A 46 0.85 -0.56 0.76
N LYS A 47 -0.08 -1.52 0.60
CA LYS A 47 0.02 -2.76 -0.21
C LYS A 47 -0.68 -2.59 -1.57
N GLY A 48 -1.61 -1.64 -1.71
CA GLY A 48 -2.53 -1.54 -2.85
C GLY A 48 -1.83 -1.34 -4.19
N ALA A 49 -0.79 -0.52 -4.22
CA ALA A 49 -0.07 -0.21 -5.45
C ALA A 49 0.78 -1.36 -6.03
N VAL A 50 0.88 -2.53 -5.37
CA VAL A 50 1.77 -3.62 -5.81
C VAL A 50 1.48 -4.05 -7.25
N MET A 51 0.22 -4.19 -7.63
CA MET A 51 -0.15 -4.69 -8.96
C MET A 51 0.12 -3.64 -10.05
N ILE A 52 -0.36 -2.42 -9.85
CA ILE A 52 -0.12 -1.33 -10.82
C ILE A 52 1.37 -1.05 -10.97
N MET A 53 2.13 -1.02 -9.89
CA MET A 53 3.57 -0.76 -9.89
C MET A 53 4.32 -1.81 -10.72
N ALA A 54 4.01 -3.10 -10.52
CA ALA A 54 4.63 -4.19 -11.24
C ALA A 54 4.30 -4.17 -12.74
N ASP A 55 3.04 -3.93 -13.10
CA ASP A 55 2.61 -3.90 -14.49
C ASP A 55 3.12 -2.65 -15.22
N LEU A 56 3.09 -1.49 -14.56
CA LEU A 56 3.61 -0.24 -15.10
C LEU A 56 5.11 -0.36 -15.40
N ALA A 57 5.92 -0.81 -14.43
CA ALA A 57 7.36 -0.98 -14.61
C ALA A 57 7.70 -1.93 -15.77
N ARG A 58 6.92 -3.02 -15.96
CA ARG A 58 7.10 -3.95 -17.08
C ARG A 58 6.66 -3.39 -18.43
N ALA A 59 5.70 -2.47 -18.45
CA ALA A 59 5.22 -1.82 -19.66
C ALA A 59 6.11 -0.68 -20.13
N MET A 60 6.88 -0.07 -19.22
CA MET A 60 7.82 1.01 -19.52
C MET A 60 9.01 0.53 -20.34
N ARG A 61 9.53 1.42 -21.19
CA ARG A 61 10.77 1.24 -21.98
C ARG A 61 11.98 1.87 -21.32
N LEU A 62 11.76 2.88 -20.46
CA LEU A 62 12.82 3.46 -19.65
C LEU A 62 13.32 2.45 -18.61
N PRO A 63 14.62 2.36 -18.38
CA PRO A 63 15.14 1.69 -17.19
C PRO A 63 14.72 2.49 -15.97
N VAL A 64 13.98 1.86 -15.04
CA VAL A 64 13.48 2.52 -13.84
C VAL A 64 14.00 1.81 -12.60
N GLU A 65 14.29 2.58 -11.56
CA GLU A 65 14.41 2.05 -10.21
C GLU A 65 13.05 1.99 -9.54
N MET A 66 12.89 1.08 -8.58
CA MET A 66 11.65 0.90 -7.82
C MET A 66 11.96 0.89 -6.33
N ASP A 67 11.22 1.68 -5.56
CA ASP A 67 11.25 1.65 -4.11
C ASP A 67 9.82 1.69 -3.55
N TRP A 68 9.67 1.40 -2.26
CA TRP A 68 8.37 1.21 -1.65
C TRP A 68 8.26 1.97 -0.33
N MET A 69 7.09 2.55 -0.12
CA MET A 69 6.70 3.08 1.19
C MET A 69 5.50 2.34 1.73
N ALA A 70 5.41 2.27 3.05
CA ALA A 70 4.18 1.86 3.73
C ALA A 70 3.80 2.93 4.74
N VAL A 71 2.57 3.36 4.68
CA VAL A 71 2.01 4.36 5.59
C VAL A 71 0.71 3.85 6.21
N SER A 72 0.43 4.24 7.43
CA SER A 72 -0.86 4.04 8.06
C SER A 72 -1.45 5.37 8.50
N SER A 73 -2.75 5.56 8.26
CA SER A 73 -3.50 6.67 8.84
C SER A 73 -4.01 6.28 10.22
N TYR A 74 -3.74 7.12 11.24
CA TYR A 74 -4.22 6.87 12.60
C TYR A 74 -5.67 7.36 12.74
N GLY A 75 -6.59 6.45 13.12
CA GLY A 75 -7.98 6.74 13.42
C GLY A 75 -8.90 5.59 13.06
N SER A 76 -9.39 4.85 14.05
CA SER A 76 -10.53 3.94 13.89
C SER A 76 -11.81 4.78 13.88
N GLY A 77 -12.53 4.80 12.76
CA GLY A 77 -13.84 5.46 12.64
C GLY A 77 -13.83 6.71 11.77
N THR A 78 -14.98 7.32 11.60
CA THR A 78 -15.34 8.41 10.69
C THR A 78 -14.58 9.74 10.88
N LYS A 79 -13.61 9.80 11.81
CA LYS A 79 -12.72 10.94 12.04
C LYS A 79 -11.27 10.48 11.94
N SER A 80 -10.67 10.52 10.74
CA SER A 80 -9.23 10.43 10.62
C SER A 80 -8.63 11.66 11.33
N SER A 81 -7.74 11.43 12.30
CA SER A 81 -7.05 12.51 13.02
C SER A 81 -6.06 13.27 12.14
N GLY A 82 -5.90 12.89 10.87
CA GLY A 82 -4.90 13.45 9.95
C GLY A 82 -3.45 13.04 10.27
N VAL A 83 -3.24 12.23 11.31
CA VAL A 83 -1.90 11.74 11.65
C VAL A 83 -1.57 10.54 10.77
N VAL A 84 -0.55 10.69 9.93
CA VAL A 84 0.02 9.62 9.10
C VAL A 84 1.31 9.14 9.73
N ARG A 85 1.45 7.82 9.85
CA ARG A 85 2.67 7.17 10.35
C ARG A 85 3.35 6.41 9.21
N ILE A 86 4.65 6.62 9.04
CA ILE A 86 5.47 5.80 8.15
C ILE A 86 5.77 4.47 8.86
N LEU A 87 5.40 3.36 8.22
CA LEU A 87 5.69 1.99 8.67
C LEU A 87 6.96 1.46 7.99
N LYS A 88 7.15 1.77 6.70
CA LYS A 88 8.37 1.57 5.92
C LYS A 88 8.68 2.86 5.16
N ASP A 89 9.89 3.35 5.32
CA ASP A 89 10.40 4.48 4.54
C ASP A 89 11.16 3.99 3.31
N LEU A 90 11.50 4.91 2.42
CA LEU A 90 12.35 4.63 1.26
C LEU A 90 13.72 4.14 1.72
N ASP A 91 14.27 3.20 0.97
CA ASP A 91 15.65 2.73 1.15
C ASP A 91 16.63 3.65 0.38
N THR A 92 16.12 4.37 -0.62
CA THR A 92 16.89 5.22 -1.53
C THR A 92 16.79 6.69 -1.14
N ASP A 93 17.92 7.42 -1.20
CA ASP A 93 17.91 8.88 -1.13
C ASP A 93 17.34 9.46 -2.42
N ILE A 94 16.31 10.31 -2.29
CA ILE A 94 15.61 10.92 -3.44
C ILE A 94 16.04 12.35 -3.73
N SER A 95 17.01 12.88 -2.99
CA SER A 95 17.51 14.24 -3.19
C SER A 95 18.08 14.41 -4.61
N GLY A 96 17.55 15.38 -5.35
CA GLY A 96 17.95 15.65 -6.74
C GLY A 96 17.47 14.63 -7.78
N ARG A 97 16.68 13.61 -7.42
CA ARG A 97 16.16 12.59 -8.34
C ARG A 97 14.77 12.95 -8.87
N HIS A 98 14.43 12.42 -10.04
CA HIS A 98 13.05 12.44 -10.54
C HIS A 98 12.27 11.31 -9.90
N VAL A 99 11.15 11.64 -9.23
CA VAL A 99 10.34 10.69 -8.48
C VAL A 99 8.91 10.69 -8.99
N LEU A 100 8.38 9.50 -9.27
CA LEU A 100 6.97 9.27 -9.56
C LEU A 100 6.38 8.37 -8.48
N ILE A 101 5.47 8.94 -7.67
CA ILE A 101 4.66 8.16 -6.73
C ILE A 101 3.62 7.40 -7.55
N VAL A 102 3.46 6.10 -7.30
CA VAL A 102 2.46 5.24 -7.92
C VAL A 102 1.52 4.72 -6.84
N GLU A 103 0.23 4.97 -7.01
CA GLU A 103 -0.82 4.64 -6.06
C GLU A 103 -1.98 3.91 -6.74
N ASP A 104 -2.66 3.07 -6.00
CA ASP A 104 -3.82 2.33 -6.50
C ASP A 104 -5.06 3.24 -6.62
N ILE A 105 -5.36 4.05 -5.59
CA ILE A 105 -6.54 4.88 -5.57
C ILE A 105 -6.35 6.19 -4.81
N VAL A 106 -6.88 7.28 -5.38
CA VAL A 106 -7.12 8.53 -4.65
C VAL A 106 -8.59 8.61 -4.25
N ASP A 107 -8.83 8.51 -2.95
CA ASP A 107 -10.13 8.71 -2.33
C ASP A 107 -10.19 10.11 -1.69
N SER A 108 -10.04 10.26 -0.39
CA SER A 108 -10.05 11.57 0.28
C SER A 108 -8.83 12.46 -0.02
N GLY A 109 -7.73 11.88 -0.46
CA GLY A 109 -6.47 12.58 -0.75
C GLY A 109 -5.64 12.98 0.48
N LEU A 110 -6.15 12.78 1.72
CA LEU A 110 -5.48 13.23 2.94
C LEU A 110 -4.11 12.58 3.15
N THR A 111 -4.05 11.26 3.03
CA THR A 111 -2.80 10.49 3.19
C THR A 111 -1.80 10.85 2.10
N LEU A 112 -2.25 10.95 0.86
CA LEU A 112 -1.41 11.32 -0.28
C LEU A 112 -0.89 12.75 -0.20
N SER A 113 -1.71 13.71 0.21
CA SER A 113 -1.28 15.09 0.41
C SER A 113 -0.15 15.18 1.43
N TRP A 114 -0.28 14.45 2.55
CA TRP A 114 0.77 14.35 3.55
C TRP A 114 2.04 13.68 2.98
N LEU A 115 1.87 12.56 2.25
CA LEU A 115 2.98 11.82 1.65
C LEU A 115 3.76 12.67 0.65
N VAL A 116 3.05 13.35 -0.26
CA VAL A 116 3.63 14.28 -1.24
C VAL A 116 4.40 15.39 -0.53
N GLY A 117 3.84 15.97 0.55
CA GLY A 117 4.52 16.98 1.36
C GLY A 117 5.79 16.44 2.01
N ASN A 118 5.75 15.23 2.58
CA ASN A 118 6.91 14.57 3.18
C ASN A 118 8.02 14.32 2.16
N LEU A 119 7.70 13.72 1.00
CA LEU A 119 8.69 13.43 -0.03
C LEU A 119 9.23 14.71 -0.67
N ARG A 120 8.40 15.74 -0.85
CA ARG A 120 8.85 17.05 -1.38
C ARG A 120 9.88 17.72 -0.46
N SER A 121 9.77 17.54 0.87
CA SER A 121 10.73 18.08 1.84
C SER A 121 12.13 17.45 1.71
N ARG A 122 12.26 16.31 1.05
CA ARG A 122 13.54 15.64 0.76
C ARG A 122 14.22 16.13 -0.52
N GLN A 123 13.70 17.20 -1.12
CA GLN A 123 14.29 17.94 -2.25
C GLN A 123 14.55 17.09 -3.52
N PRO A 124 13.58 16.30 -4.02
CA PRO A 124 13.72 15.66 -5.33
C PRO A 124 13.79 16.70 -6.45
N ALA A 125 14.43 16.38 -7.57
CA ALA A 125 14.46 17.23 -8.77
C ALA A 125 13.05 17.44 -9.35
N SER A 126 12.22 16.39 -9.32
CA SER A 126 10.78 16.48 -9.58
C SER A 126 10.04 15.43 -8.75
N LEU A 127 8.80 15.76 -8.38
CA LEU A 127 7.90 14.84 -7.70
C LEU A 127 6.53 14.93 -8.36
N ARG A 128 6.10 13.84 -9.00
CA ARG A 128 4.76 13.70 -9.60
C ARG A 128 4.02 12.51 -9.02
N LEU A 129 2.71 12.48 -9.22
CA LEU A 129 1.82 11.42 -8.75
C LEU A 129 1.10 10.77 -9.94
N GLY A 130 1.18 9.45 -10.03
CA GLY A 130 0.38 8.61 -10.90
C GLY A 130 -0.56 7.75 -10.08
N VAL A 131 -1.82 7.64 -10.48
CA VAL A 131 -2.83 6.86 -9.78
C VAL A 131 -3.59 5.97 -10.75
N LEU A 132 -3.92 4.75 -10.34
CA LEU A 132 -4.75 3.89 -11.16
C LEU A 132 -6.21 4.37 -11.14
N LEU A 133 -6.73 4.65 -9.95
CA LEU A 133 -8.12 5.10 -9.77
C LEU A 133 -8.19 6.46 -9.09
N ARG A 134 -9.10 7.29 -9.56
CA ARG A 134 -9.44 8.56 -8.92
C ARG A 134 -10.95 8.67 -8.73
N LYS A 135 -11.37 9.13 -7.55
CA LYS A 135 -12.76 9.46 -7.23
C LYS A 135 -12.93 10.98 -7.15
N PRO A 136 -13.21 11.66 -8.24
CA PRO A 136 -13.26 13.14 -8.27
C PRO A 136 -14.22 13.76 -7.26
N GLY A 137 -15.34 13.07 -6.97
CA GLY A 137 -16.36 13.55 -6.03
C GLY A 137 -16.06 13.30 -4.55
N ALA A 138 -15.03 12.51 -4.21
CA ALA A 138 -14.68 12.16 -2.84
C ALA A 138 -13.49 12.97 -2.30
N ALA A 139 -12.73 13.61 -3.18
CA ALA A 139 -11.51 14.33 -2.83
C ALA A 139 -11.81 15.51 -1.88
N ARG A 140 -11.19 15.48 -0.68
CA ARG A 140 -11.23 16.56 0.31
C ARG A 140 -10.01 17.48 0.22
N MET A 141 -8.95 17.00 -0.42
CA MET A 141 -7.71 17.72 -0.65
C MET A 141 -7.44 17.74 -2.15
N ASP A 142 -7.02 18.90 -2.64
CA ASP A 142 -6.54 19.05 -4.01
C ASP A 142 -5.13 18.45 -4.08
N VAL A 143 -5.03 17.25 -4.64
CA VAL A 143 -3.75 16.59 -4.92
C VAL A 143 -3.55 16.62 -6.42
N ASP A 144 -2.49 17.28 -6.86
CA ASP A 144 -2.13 17.34 -8.26
C ASP A 144 -1.69 15.95 -8.77
N VAL A 145 -2.57 15.31 -9.56
CA VAL A 145 -2.34 13.99 -10.15
C VAL A 145 -1.92 14.18 -11.60
N ALA A 146 -0.66 13.86 -11.89
CA ALA A 146 -0.10 13.99 -13.23
C ALA A 146 -0.62 12.90 -14.20
N TYR A 147 -0.80 11.68 -13.69
CA TYR A 147 -1.22 10.52 -14.49
C TYR A 147 -2.40 9.83 -13.82
N THR A 148 -3.52 9.74 -14.53
CA THR A 148 -4.73 9.08 -14.01
C THR A 148 -5.12 7.91 -14.90
N GLY A 149 -5.26 6.72 -14.31
CA GLY A 149 -5.76 5.56 -15.02
C GLY A 149 -7.23 5.71 -15.38
N PHE A 150 -8.08 5.76 -14.36
CA PHE A 150 -9.53 5.85 -14.52
C PHE A 150 -10.16 6.77 -13.48
N ASP A 151 -11.13 7.56 -13.89
CA ASP A 151 -12.07 8.23 -12.99
C ASP A 151 -13.24 7.28 -12.73
N ILE A 152 -13.56 7.06 -11.45
CA ILE A 152 -14.67 6.19 -11.03
C ILE A 152 -15.64 6.94 -10.13
N ALA A 153 -16.87 6.43 -10.03
CA ALA A 153 -17.84 6.89 -9.06
C ALA A 153 -17.37 6.63 -7.63
N ASN A 154 -18.00 7.29 -6.64
CA ASN A 154 -17.68 7.05 -5.24
C ASN A 154 -18.30 5.72 -4.75
N GLU A 155 -17.77 4.62 -5.24
CA GLU A 155 -18.16 3.26 -4.86
C GLU A 155 -16.99 2.54 -4.18
N PHE A 156 -17.31 1.51 -3.40
CA PHE A 156 -16.31 0.65 -2.79
C PHE A 156 -15.84 -0.39 -3.80
N VAL A 157 -14.57 -0.39 -4.13
CA VAL A 157 -13.97 -1.24 -5.17
C VAL A 157 -12.89 -2.15 -4.60
N VAL A 158 -12.73 -3.33 -5.20
CA VAL A 158 -11.73 -4.33 -4.88
C VAL A 158 -11.08 -4.88 -6.14
N GLY A 159 -9.95 -5.53 -5.98
CA GLY A 159 -9.21 -6.17 -7.06
C GLY A 159 -8.04 -5.35 -7.54
N TYR A 160 -7.14 -5.99 -8.26
CA TYR A 160 -5.92 -5.40 -8.81
C TYR A 160 -5.10 -4.61 -7.79
N GLY A 161 -4.93 -5.20 -6.59
CA GLY A 161 -4.24 -4.60 -5.44
C GLY A 161 -5.16 -4.09 -4.35
N LEU A 162 -6.35 -3.60 -4.69
CA LEU A 162 -7.36 -3.13 -3.75
C LEU A 162 -8.01 -4.28 -2.99
N ASP A 163 -8.35 -4.07 -1.73
CA ASP A 163 -8.87 -5.12 -0.87
C ASP A 163 -10.16 -4.76 -0.12
N TYR A 164 -10.78 -5.81 0.40
CA TYR A 164 -11.70 -5.77 1.53
C TYR A 164 -11.27 -6.79 2.57
N ALA A 165 -10.92 -6.36 3.78
CA ALA A 165 -10.44 -7.21 4.88
C ALA A 165 -9.27 -8.13 4.46
N GLU A 166 -8.27 -7.59 3.78
CA GLU A 166 -7.08 -8.26 3.22
C GLU A 166 -7.40 -9.31 2.15
N ARG A 167 -8.61 -9.32 1.60
CA ARG A 167 -9.03 -10.23 0.52
C ARG A 167 -9.19 -9.48 -0.79
N TYR A 168 -9.26 -10.22 -1.89
CA TYR A 168 -9.55 -9.75 -3.25
C TYR A 168 -8.43 -8.99 -3.97
N ARG A 169 -7.30 -8.68 -3.35
CA ARG A 169 -6.17 -8.00 -4.00
C ARG A 169 -5.67 -8.72 -5.26
N ASN A 170 -5.82 -10.05 -5.30
CA ASN A 170 -5.35 -10.92 -6.39
C ASN A 170 -6.32 -11.05 -7.58
N LEU A 171 -7.46 -10.36 -7.58
CA LEU A 171 -8.35 -10.33 -8.74
C LEU A 171 -7.67 -9.57 -9.88
N PRO A 172 -7.70 -10.08 -11.13
CA PRO A 172 -7.04 -9.41 -12.26
C PRO A 172 -7.84 -8.23 -12.83
N PHE A 173 -8.99 -7.93 -12.26
CA PHE A 173 -9.92 -6.86 -12.64
C PHE A 173 -10.26 -6.01 -11.42
N ILE A 174 -10.94 -4.89 -11.63
CA ILE A 174 -11.55 -4.09 -10.56
C ILE A 174 -13.06 -4.33 -10.59
N GLY A 175 -13.62 -4.64 -9.43
CA GLY A 175 -15.05 -4.87 -9.26
C GLY A 175 -15.60 -4.24 -8.00
N THR A 176 -16.92 -4.22 -7.89
CA THR A 176 -17.65 -3.81 -6.69
C THR A 176 -18.20 -5.04 -5.99
N LEU A 177 -18.15 -5.04 -4.66
CA LEU A 177 -18.73 -6.14 -3.86
C LEU A 177 -20.24 -5.97 -3.69
N ALA A 178 -20.92 -7.10 -3.54
CA ALA A 178 -22.34 -7.11 -3.21
C ALA A 178 -22.59 -6.57 -1.79
N PRO A 179 -23.70 -5.85 -1.53
CA PRO A 179 -23.97 -5.23 -0.24
C PRO A 179 -23.95 -6.19 0.96
N HIS A 180 -24.27 -7.46 0.77
CA HIS A 180 -24.27 -8.45 1.85
C HIS A 180 -22.85 -8.71 2.40
N VAL A 181 -21.78 -8.45 1.62
CA VAL A 181 -20.38 -8.68 2.02
C VAL A 181 -19.96 -7.68 3.09
N TYR A 182 -20.44 -6.43 3.01
CA TYR A 182 -20.11 -5.35 3.93
C TYR A 182 -21.32 -4.77 4.68
N GLY A 183 -22.52 -5.36 4.49
CA GLY A 183 -23.78 -4.90 5.07
C GLY A 183 -24.05 -5.34 6.53
N GLY A 184 -23.07 -5.96 7.23
CA GLY A 184 -23.10 -6.15 8.68
C GLY A 184 -22.67 -4.87 9.40
N ASP A 185 -22.65 -4.88 10.76
CA ASP A 185 -22.27 -3.75 11.63
C ASP A 185 -20.88 -3.12 11.34
N GLN A 186 -20.19 -3.55 10.29
CA GLN A 186 -18.87 -3.08 9.82
C GLN A 186 -18.90 -2.56 8.40
N ALA A 187 -20.03 -2.07 7.90
CA ALA A 187 -20.04 -1.40 6.60
C ALA A 187 -19.00 -0.25 6.62
N PRO A 188 -17.94 -0.27 5.77
CA PRO A 188 -17.01 0.84 5.70
C PRO A 188 -17.80 2.08 5.28
N ALA A 189 -17.63 3.18 6.02
CA ALA A 189 -18.20 4.45 5.60
C ALA A 189 -17.64 4.75 4.20
N LEU A 190 -18.52 4.95 3.22
CA LEU A 190 -18.15 5.34 1.87
C LEU A 190 -17.27 6.60 1.98
N GLY A 191 -15.97 6.49 1.70
CA GLY A 191 -15.04 7.62 1.71
C GLY A 191 -14.02 7.68 2.87
N GLY A 192 -13.76 6.56 3.60
CA GLY A 192 -12.64 6.48 4.55
C GLY A 192 -11.53 5.52 4.06
N PRO A 193 -10.28 5.70 4.51
CA PRO A 193 -9.24 4.71 4.26
C PRO A 193 -9.72 3.35 4.79
N GLN A 194 -9.43 2.28 4.05
CA GLN A 194 -9.85 0.93 4.37
C GLN A 194 -9.30 0.58 5.77
N ALA A 195 -10.19 0.38 6.75
CA ALA A 195 -9.80 0.08 8.12
C ALA A 195 -9.24 -1.35 8.16
N GLU A 196 -8.00 -1.50 8.61
CA GLU A 196 -7.50 -2.83 8.98
C GLU A 196 -8.35 -3.39 10.13
N PRO A 197 -8.79 -4.66 10.05
CA PRO A 197 -9.45 -5.30 11.17
C PRO A 197 -8.47 -5.39 12.36
N PRO A 198 -8.94 -5.34 13.61
CA PRO A 198 -8.07 -5.49 14.76
C PRO A 198 -7.33 -6.82 14.67
N HIS A 199 -6.00 -6.78 14.74
CA HIS A 199 -5.18 -7.97 14.90
C HIS A 199 -5.69 -8.74 16.12
N GLN A 200 -6.28 -9.91 15.90
CA GLN A 200 -6.44 -10.89 16.96
C GLN A 200 -5.01 -11.29 17.37
N ALA A 201 -4.62 -10.89 18.58
CA ALA A 201 -3.41 -11.35 19.20
C ALA A 201 -3.49 -12.88 19.23
N GLY A 202 -2.77 -13.55 18.37
CA GLY A 202 -2.64 -14.98 18.35
C GLY A 202 -2.04 -15.40 19.68
N ALA A 203 -2.78 -16.20 20.44
CA ALA A 203 -2.22 -16.94 21.58
C ALA A 203 -1.04 -17.75 21.04
N GLY A 204 0.18 -17.39 21.45
CA GLY A 204 1.37 -18.14 21.14
C GLY A 204 1.24 -19.58 21.66
N PRO A 205 1.78 -20.58 20.97
CA PRO A 205 1.79 -21.93 21.46
C PRO A 205 2.60 -22.00 22.76
N GLU A 206 1.96 -22.53 23.82
CA GLU A 206 2.65 -22.89 25.05
C GLU A 206 3.80 -23.86 24.72
N GLY A 207 5.03 -23.43 25.02
CA GLY A 207 6.21 -24.25 24.87
C GLY A 207 6.21 -25.37 25.94
N PRO A 208 6.79 -26.56 25.64
CA PRO A 208 6.80 -27.68 26.56
C PRO A 208 7.64 -27.36 27.81
N GLU A 209 7.07 -27.69 28.98
CA GLU A 209 7.74 -27.63 30.29
C GLU A 209 9.03 -28.47 30.29
N ARG A 210 10.13 -27.89 30.74
CA ARG A 210 11.38 -28.61 31.00
C ARG A 210 11.30 -29.25 32.40
N PRO A 211 11.64 -30.53 32.54
CA PRO A 211 11.71 -31.20 33.88
C PRO A 211 12.91 -30.65 34.69
N GLY A 212 12.68 -30.54 35.99
CA GLY A 212 13.53 -29.92 36.97
C GLY A 212 14.94 -30.47 37.07
N GLU A 213 15.87 -29.56 37.29
CA GLU A 213 17.21 -29.85 37.77
C GLU A 213 17.34 -29.53 39.26
N ARG A 214 17.72 -30.56 39.99
CA ARG A 214 17.89 -30.57 41.44
C ARG A 214 19.12 -29.76 41.84
N ALA A 215 18.96 -29.11 42.99
CA ALA A 215 20.05 -28.49 43.76
C ALA A 215 21.15 -29.49 44.12
N GLY A 216 22.39 -29.07 44.07
CA GLY A 216 23.55 -29.81 44.54
C GLY A 216 24.78 -28.91 44.72
N GLU A 217 24.95 -28.46 45.97
CA GLU A 217 26.22 -28.28 46.70
C GLU A 217 27.39 -27.49 46.11
N GLN A 218 27.68 -26.39 46.75
CA GLN A 218 29.05 -25.86 46.90
C GLN A 218 29.91 -26.81 47.77
N PRO A 219 31.26 -26.86 47.60
CA PRO A 219 32.06 -26.04 48.49
C PRO A 219 33.42 -25.52 47.93
N GLY A 220 33.85 -24.42 48.50
CA GLY A 220 35.18 -24.26 49.05
C GLY A 220 36.32 -23.76 48.17
N ASN A 221 36.63 -22.49 48.27
CA ASN A 221 37.89 -21.93 48.79
C ASN A 221 39.22 -22.32 48.08
N THR A 222 39.98 -21.39 47.60
CA THR A 222 41.21 -20.83 48.15
C THR A 222 41.98 -19.99 47.10
N LEU A 223 42.51 -18.92 47.62
CA LEU A 223 43.53 -17.99 47.16
C LEU A 223 44.75 -18.64 46.49
N SER A 224 45.36 -17.98 45.52
CA SER A 224 46.76 -17.51 45.62
C SER A 224 47.21 -16.74 44.37
N ASP A 225 47.70 -15.58 44.65
CA ASP A 225 48.81 -14.78 44.15
C ASP A 225 49.66 -15.32 43.00
N GLY A 226 50.15 -14.37 42.18
CA GLY A 226 51.41 -14.48 41.50
C GLY A 226 51.51 -13.86 40.12
N GLU A 227 51.91 -12.61 40.11
CA GLU A 227 53.00 -11.98 39.33
C GLU A 227 53.39 -12.62 37.97
N ARG A 228 53.27 -11.90 36.89
CA ARG A 228 54.30 -11.16 36.13
C ARG A 228 53.71 -10.56 34.88
#